data_fbf2f27874ac2cf2699252dc0da3c483
#
_entry.id   fbf2f27874ac2cf2699252dc0da3c483
#
_cell.length_a   1.000
_cell.length_b   1.000
_cell.length_c   1.000
_cell.angle_alpha   90.00
_cell.angle_beta   90.00
_cell.angle_gamma   90.00
#
_symmetry.space_group_name_H-M   'P 1'
#
loop_
_entity.id
_entity.type
_entity.pdbx_description
1 polymer ?
#
loop_
_entity_poly.entity_id
_entity_poly.type
_entity_poly.pdbx_seq_one_letter_code
_entity_poly.pdbx_strand_id
1 'polypeptide(L)'
;MTNVNVLKVAGKSNVSSVAGSIVKSIEDRKSVELHAIGASSVNQTCKAIATARGILATKGHEALTRIGFSETEINGETKTMMIFKIVLAD
;
A
#
# COMPACT_ATOMS: atom_id res chain seq x y z
N MET A 1 11.54 -0.36 -17.91
CA MET A 1 10.10 -0.32 -17.59
C MET A 1 9.91 -0.65 -16.11
N THR A 2 9.16 0.18 -15.39
CA THR A 2 8.95 -0.02 -13.96
C THR A 2 7.75 -0.94 -13.74
N ASN A 3 7.96 -2.05 -13.05
CA ASN A 3 6.86 -2.91 -12.65
C ASN A 3 6.20 -2.34 -11.41
N VAL A 4 4.89 -2.23 -11.45
CA VAL A 4 4.10 -1.78 -10.31
C VAL A 4 3.34 -2.97 -9.74
N ASN A 5 3.55 -3.23 -8.46
CA ASN A 5 2.77 -4.22 -7.76
C ASN A 5 1.61 -3.53 -7.05
N VAL A 6 0.39 -3.85 -7.46
CA VAL A 6 -0.82 -3.26 -6.87
C VAL A 6 -1.39 -4.24 -5.86
N LEU A 7 -1.51 -3.78 -4.62
CA LEU A 7 -2.10 -4.56 -3.53
C LEU A 7 -3.47 -3.98 -3.21
N LYS A 8 -4.50 -4.80 -3.35
CA LYS A 8 -5.86 -4.40 -2.96
C LYS A 8 -6.06 -4.80 -1.51
N VAL A 9 -6.35 -3.83 -0.66
CA VAL A 9 -6.50 -4.06 0.78
C VAL A 9 -7.97 -4.03 1.17
N ALA A 10 -8.42 -5.09 1.82
CA ALA A 10 -9.77 -5.18 2.36
C ALA A 10 -9.76 -4.84 3.85
N GLY A 11 -10.95 -4.54 4.38
CA GLY A 11 -11.08 -4.23 5.81
C GLY A 11 -10.65 -5.36 6.73
N LYS A 12 -10.64 -6.60 6.21
CA LYS A 12 -10.22 -7.79 6.96
C LYS A 12 -8.86 -8.32 6.55
N SER A 13 -8.13 -7.59 5.71
CA SER A 13 -6.79 -8.01 5.30
C SER A 13 -5.86 -8.11 6.50
N ASN A 14 -5.00 -9.12 6.50
CA ASN A 14 -4.02 -9.31 7.55
C ASN A 14 -2.90 -8.29 7.39
N VAL A 15 -2.68 -7.45 8.41
CA VAL A 15 -1.71 -6.36 8.38
C VAL A 15 -0.30 -6.89 8.14
N SER A 16 0.10 -7.96 8.83
CA SER A 16 1.46 -8.51 8.68
C SER A 16 1.70 -9.08 7.28
N SER A 17 0.68 -9.72 6.70
CA SER A 17 0.79 -10.26 5.34
C SER A 17 0.92 -9.16 4.30
N VAL A 18 0.13 -8.10 4.44
CA VAL A 18 0.21 -6.96 3.53
C VAL A 18 1.57 -6.27 3.67
N ALA A 19 2.03 -6.06 4.91
CA ALA A 19 3.34 -5.47 5.16
C ALA A 19 4.46 -6.31 4.54
N GLY A 20 4.39 -7.63 4.67
CA GLY A 20 5.36 -8.55 4.05
C GLY A 20 5.39 -8.42 2.54
N SER A 21 4.21 -8.27 1.92
CA SER A 21 4.11 -8.07 0.47
C SER A 21 4.75 -6.74 0.04
N ILE A 22 4.57 -5.68 0.83
CA ILE A 22 5.21 -4.38 0.56
C ILE A 22 6.74 -4.55 0.58
N VAL A 23 7.27 -5.13 1.65
CA VAL A 23 8.70 -5.31 1.82
C VAL A 23 9.28 -6.14 0.68
N LYS A 24 8.63 -7.25 0.35
CA LYS A 24 9.11 -8.11 -0.74
C LYS A 24 9.12 -7.39 -2.08
N SER A 25 8.08 -6.61 -2.37
CA SER A 25 8.00 -5.85 -3.61
C SER A 25 9.15 -4.84 -3.72
N ILE A 26 9.44 -4.14 -2.62
CA ILE A 26 10.56 -3.18 -2.58
C ILE A 26 11.88 -3.92 -2.78
N GLU A 27 12.07 -5.06 -2.14
CA GLU A 27 13.29 -5.86 -2.31
C GLU A 27 13.44 -6.38 -3.74
N ASP A 28 12.34 -6.68 -4.40
CA ASP A 28 12.34 -7.10 -5.80
C ASP A 28 12.40 -5.91 -6.77
N ARG A 29 12.65 -4.71 -6.25
CA ARG A 29 12.77 -3.46 -7.03
C ARG A 29 11.51 -3.11 -7.81
N LYS A 30 10.36 -3.44 -7.26
CA LYS A 30 9.07 -3.08 -7.83
C LYS A 30 8.50 -1.87 -7.10
N SER A 31 7.78 -1.03 -7.82
CA SER A 31 6.96 0.00 -7.19
C SER A 31 5.75 -0.64 -6.56
N VAL A 32 5.27 -0.07 -5.46
CA VAL A 32 4.14 -0.61 -4.74
C VAL A 32 3.05 0.44 -4.62
N GLU A 33 1.84 0.06 -4.98
CA GLU A 33 0.64 0.85 -4.75
C GLU A 33 -0.34 0.01 -3.95
N LEU A 34 -0.95 0.62 -2.94
CA LEU A 34 -2.02 -0.03 -2.20
C LEU A 34 -3.31 0.71 -2.47
N HIS A 35 -4.36 -0.04 -2.78
CA HIS A 35 -5.68 0.50 -3.08
C HIS A 35 -6.65 0.09 -1.99
N ALA A 36 -7.38 1.06 -1.45
CA ALA A 36 -8.31 0.83 -0.35
C ALA A 36 -9.59 1.62 -0.54
N ILE A 37 -10.71 0.96 -0.35
CA ILE A 37 -12.04 1.58 -0.43
C ILE A 37 -12.71 1.39 0.93
N GLY A 38 -13.10 2.50 1.56
CA GLY A 38 -13.77 2.49 2.84
C GLY A 38 -12.81 2.60 4.02
N ALA A 39 -13.33 3.04 5.15
CA ALA A 39 -12.55 3.36 6.34
C ALA A 39 -11.77 2.18 6.90
N SER A 40 -12.37 1.00 6.95
CA SER A 40 -11.69 -0.21 7.45
C SER A 40 -10.48 -0.56 6.61
N SER A 41 -10.63 -0.52 5.29
CA SER A 41 -9.54 -0.82 4.36
C SER A 41 -8.42 0.19 4.47
N VAL A 42 -8.75 1.47 4.60
CA VAL A 42 -7.77 2.54 4.78
C VAL A 42 -7.00 2.35 6.08
N ASN A 43 -7.70 2.02 7.17
CA ASN A 43 -7.06 1.78 8.45
C ASN A 43 -6.07 0.61 8.37
N GLN A 44 -6.47 -0.51 7.76
CA GLN A 44 -5.59 -1.66 7.58
C GLN A 44 -4.38 -1.32 6.71
N THR A 45 -4.59 -0.52 5.66
CA THR A 45 -3.52 -0.06 4.79
C THR A 45 -2.50 0.78 5.56
N CYS A 46 -2.96 1.73 6.38
CA CYS A 46 -2.07 2.57 7.18
C CYS A 46 -1.23 1.73 8.15
N LYS A 47 -1.85 0.75 8.80
CA LYS A 47 -1.14 -0.14 9.72
C LYS A 47 -0.09 -0.98 8.99
N ALA A 48 -0.43 -1.50 7.81
CA ALA A 48 0.48 -2.31 7.02
C ALA A 48 1.68 -1.48 6.55
N ILE A 49 1.44 -0.25 6.11
CA ILE A 49 2.50 0.65 5.67
C ILE A 49 3.43 1.00 6.84
N ALA A 50 2.86 1.30 8.00
CA ALA A 50 3.67 1.61 9.18
C ALA A 50 4.54 0.42 9.58
N THR A 51 3.99 -0.79 9.53
CA THR A 51 4.74 -2.03 9.82
C THR A 51 5.85 -2.23 8.80
N ALA A 52 5.54 -2.10 7.51
CA ALA A 52 6.53 -2.26 6.45
C ALA A 52 7.65 -1.21 6.55
N ARG A 53 7.29 0.03 6.88
CA ARG A 53 8.26 1.10 7.07
C ARG A 53 9.29 0.74 8.14
N GLY A 54 8.83 0.19 9.26
CA GLY A 54 9.72 -0.24 10.34
C GLY A 54 10.68 -1.34 9.89
N ILE A 55 10.19 -2.32 9.13
CA ILE A 55 11.02 -3.40 8.61
C ILE A 55 12.04 -2.86 7.62
N LEU A 56 11.62 -2.00 6.69
CA LEU A 56 12.50 -1.42 5.68
C LEU A 56 13.58 -0.55 6.32
N ALA A 57 13.25 0.15 7.41
CA ALA A 57 14.22 0.96 8.15
C ALA A 57 15.37 0.10 8.69
N THR A 58 15.09 -1.10 9.17
CA THR A 58 16.15 -2.02 9.65
C THR A 58 17.07 -2.48 8.53
N LYS A 59 16.62 -2.34 7.28
CA LYS A 59 17.39 -2.71 6.09
C LYS A 59 18.06 -1.50 5.43
N GLY A 60 18.03 -0.34 6.08
CA GLY A 60 18.66 0.87 5.58
C GLY A 60 17.84 1.67 4.60
N HIS A 61 16.53 1.39 4.48
CA HIS A 61 15.65 2.11 3.56
C HIS A 61 14.73 3.06 4.31
N GLU A 62 14.57 4.26 3.79
CA GLU A 62 13.55 5.18 4.26
C GLU A 62 12.38 5.16 3.30
N ALA A 63 11.26 4.64 3.74
CA ALA A 63 10.05 4.57 2.93
C ALA A 63 9.12 5.73 3.25
N LEU A 64 8.67 6.41 2.20
CA LEU A 64 7.67 7.47 2.29
C LEU A 64 6.42 7.02 1.57
N THR A 65 5.29 7.62 1.90
CA THR A 65 4.03 7.28 1.28
C THR A 65 3.39 8.52 0.67
N ARG A 66 3.03 8.43 -0.59
CA ARG A 66 2.22 9.44 -1.26
C ARG A 66 0.78 8.96 -1.29
N ILE A 67 -0.13 9.81 -0.84
CA ILE A 67 -1.53 9.46 -0.77
C ILE A 67 -2.30 10.26 -1.81
N GLY A 68 -3.07 9.56 -2.61
CA GLY A 68 -3.96 10.16 -3.59
C GLY A 68 -5.29 9.43 -3.58
N PHE A 69 -6.15 9.78 -4.48
CA PHE A 69 -7.41 9.07 -4.64
C PHE A 69 -7.83 9.03 -6.09
N SER A 70 -8.71 8.09 -6.38
CA SER A 70 -9.36 7.95 -7.67
C SER A 70 -10.78 7.50 -7.43
N GLU A 71 -11.67 7.81 -8.35
CA GLU A 71 -13.02 7.28 -8.28
C GLU A 71 -13.09 6.00 -9.08
N THR A 72 -13.80 5.02 -8.54
CA THR A 72 -14.03 3.75 -9.20
C THR A 72 -15.51 3.42 -9.11
N GLU A 73 -16.00 2.63 -10.05
CA GLU A 73 -17.40 2.22 -10.06
C GLU A 73 -17.50 0.76 -9.64
N ILE A 74 -18.35 0.50 -8.66
CA ILE A 74 -18.60 -0.84 -8.14
C ILE A 74 -20.12 -1.04 -8.09
N ASN A 75 -20.62 -2.01 -8.85
CA ASN A 75 -22.05 -2.32 -8.89
C ASN A 75 -22.91 -1.09 -9.21
N GLY A 76 -22.46 -0.26 -10.13
CA GLY A 76 -23.18 0.94 -10.55
C GLY A 76 -23.05 2.14 -9.62
N GLU A 77 -22.30 2.00 -8.52
CA GLU A 77 -22.05 3.09 -7.58
C GLU A 77 -20.61 3.61 -7.69
N THR A 78 -20.48 4.92 -7.67
CA THR A 78 -19.16 5.55 -7.65
C THR A 78 -18.62 5.52 -6.24
N LYS A 79 -17.43 4.96 -6.07
CA LYS A 79 -16.74 4.89 -4.80
C LYS A 79 -15.40 5.61 -4.91
N THR A 80 -14.98 6.23 -3.82
CA THR A 80 -13.64 6.81 -3.74
C THR A 80 -12.67 5.73 -3.33
N MET A 81 -11.65 5.52 -4.16
CA MET A 81 -10.57 4.59 -3.87
C MET A 81 -9.35 5.39 -3.44
N MET A 82 -8.85 5.12 -2.24
CA MET A 82 -7.62 5.74 -1.77
C MET A 82 -6.43 4.97 -2.34
N ILE A 83 -5.44 5.69 -2.80
CA ILE A 83 -4.24 5.11 -3.40
C ILE A 83 -3.04 5.54 -2.57
N PHE A 84 -2.27 4.56 -2.12
CA PHE A 84 -1.07 4.78 -1.32
C PHE A 84 0.12 4.28 -2.11
N LYS A 85 1.01 5.18 -2.48
CA LYS A 85 2.23 4.86 -3.24
C LYS A 85 3.42 4.86 -2.30
N ILE A 86 4.15 3.76 -2.27
CA ILE A 86 5.36 3.67 -1.45
C ILE A 86 6.55 4.06 -2.31
N VAL A 87 7.32 5.01 -1.82
CA VAL A 87 8.54 5.48 -2.50
C VAL A 87 9.70 5.45 -1.51
N LEU A 88 10.89 5.15 -2.00
CA LEU A 88 12.10 5.19 -1.17
C LEU A 88 12.74 6.56 -1.29
N ALA A 89 13.17 7.11 -0.16
CA ALA A 89 13.80 8.42 -0.08
C ALA A 89 15.34 8.35 -0.04
N ASP A 90 15.89 7.14 -0.06
CA ASP A 90 17.36 6.93 0.00
C ASP A 90 18.06 6.94 -1.36
#